data_211cb5e11005cc013e214c1e640a1ed2
#
_entry.id   211cb5e11005cc013e214c1e640a1ed2
#
_cell.length_a   1.000
_cell.length_b   1.000
_cell.length_c   1.000
_cell.angle_alpha   90.00
_cell.angle_beta   90.00
_cell.angle_gamma   90.00
#
_symmetry.space_group_name_H-M   'P 1'
#
loop_
_entity.id
_entity.type
_entity.pdbx_description
1 polymer ?
#
loop_
_entity_poly.entity_id
_entity_poly.type
_entity_poly.pdbx_seq_one_letter_code
_entity_poly.pdbx_strand_id
1 'polypeptide(L)'
;MAEIYGNYQDLLDATERRAKSMEILGNTVDGSPIVAARGGGDKTPAIFITAGSHSTEHAGVSAAVQCVDELETDHRVFVIPTRDPIGLDGFAHALSLGLGEGAEFETFDDIEEILRSRGVVLFEEDDMVLALVGDY
;
A
#
# COMPACT_ATOMS: atom_id res chain seq x y z
N MET A 1 8.04 -11.42 -1.87
CA MET A 1 6.57 -11.37 -1.86
C MET A 1 6.19 -9.94 -1.59
N ALA A 2 5.20 -9.36 -2.30
CA ALA A 2 4.75 -8.01 -2.02
C ALA A 2 4.07 -7.98 -0.65
N GLU A 3 4.46 -7.04 0.21
CA GLU A 3 3.80 -6.83 1.51
C GLU A 3 2.51 -6.05 1.28
N ILE A 4 1.44 -6.45 1.96
CA ILE A 4 0.20 -5.68 2.04
C ILE A 4 0.19 -4.99 3.39
N TYR A 5 -0.08 -3.69 3.37
CA TYR A 5 -0.23 -2.92 4.59
C TYR A 5 -1.72 -2.84 4.93
N GLY A 6 -2.12 -3.42 6.05
CA GLY A 6 -3.51 -3.48 6.50
C GLY A 6 -4.11 -2.13 6.85
N ASN A 7 -3.25 -1.16 7.15
CA ASN A 7 -3.62 0.23 7.45
C ASN A 7 -2.45 1.18 7.17
N TYR A 8 -2.74 2.48 7.20
CA TYR A 8 -1.73 3.49 6.90
C TYR A 8 -0.59 3.56 7.92
N GLN A 9 -0.84 3.24 9.20
CA GLN A 9 0.21 3.23 10.22
C GLN A 9 1.25 2.15 9.96
N ASP A 10 0.83 0.95 9.54
CA ASP A 10 1.75 -0.14 9.18
C ASP A 10 2.64 0.25 8.00
N LEU A 11 2.09 0.96 7.02
CA LEU A 11 2.85 1.52 5.90
C LEU A 11 3.89 2.55 6.38
N LEU A 12 3.51 3.46 7.26
CA LEU A 12 4.42 4.46 7.83
C LEU A 12 5.57 3.79 8.58
N ASP A 13 5.26 2.84 9.44
CA ASP A 13 6.24 2.10 10.23
C ASP A 13 7.22 1.31 9.34
N ALA A 14 6.71 0.68 8.29
CA ALA A 14 7.55 -0.03 7.31
C ALA A 14 8.45 0.93 6.54
N THR A 15 7.93 2.09 6.16
CA THR A 15 8.69 3.13 5.45
C THR A 15 9.77 3.73 6.35
N GLU A 16 9.46 4.04 7.61
CA GLU A 16 10.40 4.61 8.58
C GLU A 16 11.58 3.66 8.84
N ARG A 17 11.32 2.36 8.98
CA ARG A 17 12.38 1.36 9.19
C ARG A 17 13.40 1.31 8.05
N ARG A 18 13.01 1.67 6.82
CA ARG A 18 13.84 1.64 5.61
C ARG A 18 14.48 2.99 5.28
N ALA A 19 13.88 4.08 5.76
CA ALA A 19 14.28 5.44 5.40
C ALA A 19 15.50 5.93 6.18
N LYS A 20 16.38 6.68 5.50
CA LYS A 20 17.42 7.48 6.17
C LYS A 20 16.84 8.66 6.93
N SER A 21 15.75 9.21 6.43
CA SER A 21 14.94 10.25 7.09
C SER A 21 13.56 10.29 6.42
N MET A 22 12.56 10.79 7.15
CA MET A 22 11.24 11.08 6.62
C MET A 22 10.88 12.55 6.86
N GLU A 23 10.15 13.13 5.93
CA GLU A 23 9.61 14.49 6.01
C GLU A 23 8.09 14.43 5.78
N ILE A 24 7.34 15.18 6.58
CA ILE A 24 5.90 15.37 6.37
C ILE A 24 5.73 16.52 5.37
N LEU A 25 5.14 16.22 4.21
CA LEU A 25 4.88 17.18 3.15
C LEU A 25 3.58 17.95 3.37
N GLY A 26 2.65 17.35 4.09
CA GLY A 26 1.33 17.89 4.40
C GLY A 26 0.46 16.83 5.05
N ASN A 27 -0.82 17.18 5.28
CA ASN A 27 -1.80 16.25 5.84
C ASN A 27 -3.03 16.20 4.96
N THR A 28 -3.68 15.06 4.96
CA THR A 28 -5.01 14.86 4.37
C THR A 28 -6.10 15.53 5.22
N VAL A 29 -7.34 15.49 4.75
CA VAL A 29 -8.49 16.10 5.45
C VAL A 29 -8.80 15.44 6.79
N ASP A 30 -8.43 14.16 6.96
CA ASP A 30 -8.58 13.41 8.22
C ASP A 30 -7.37 13.57 9.16
N GLY A 31 -6.35 14.33 8.73
CA GLY A 31 -5.13 14.60 9.49
C GLY A 31 -3.99 13.60 9.26
N SER A 32 -4.17 12.58 8.42
CA SER A 32 -3.12 11.61 8.10
C SER A 32 -1.95 12.30 7.38
N PRO A 33 -0.68 12.11 7.80
CA PRO A 33 0.45 12.78 7.17
C PRO A 33 0.75 12.19 5.79
N ILE A 34 1.08 13.05 4.82
CA ILE A 34 1.70 12.63 3.56
C ILE A 34 3.20 12.76 3.73
N VAL A 35 3.93 11.66 3.59
CA VAL A 35 5.36 11.61 3.87
C VAL A 35 6.20 11.42 2.63
N ALA A 36 7.43 11.99 2.66
CA ALA A 36 8.51 11.66 1.75
C ALA A 36 9.63 10.97 2.52
N ALA A 37 9.93 9.74 2.15
CA ALA A 37 11.05 8.97 2.69
C ALA A 37 12.30 9.22 1.84
N ARG A 38 13.46 9.40 2.49
CA ARG A 38 14.74 9.55 1.83
C ARG A 38 15.53 8.25 1.86
N GLY A 39 16.01 7.84 0.66
CA GLY A 39 16.95 6.74 0.45
C GLY A 39 18.12 7.11 -0.44
N GLY A 40 18.79 6.11 -0.99
CA GLY A 40 19.89 6.27 -1.93
C GLY A 40 21.11 7.03 -1.39
N GLY A 41 21.90 7.62 -2.28
CA GLY A 41 23.09 8.41 -1.96
C GLY A 41 22.83 9.90 -1.84
N ASP A 42 23.86 10.72 -2.19
CA ASP A 42 23.80 12.18 -2.02
C ASP A 42 23.96 12.97 -3.33
N LYS A 43 24.21 12.28 -4.46
CA LYS A 43 24.38 12.95 -5.75
C LYS A 43 23.09 13.54 -6.29
N THR A 44 23.24 14.54 -7.13
CA THR A 44 22.18 15.15 -7.94
C THR A 44 22.33 14.75 -9.41
N PRO A 45 21.25 14.73 -10.22
CA PRO A 45 19.87 15.00 -9.84
C PRO A 45 19.31 13.95 -8.90
N ALA A 46 18.25 14.29 -8.16
CA ALA A 46 17.54 13.34 -7.33
C ALA A 46 16.60 12.47 -8.16
N ILE A 47 16.37 11.25 -7.71
CA ILE A 47 15.33 10.34 -8.19
C ILE A 47 14.09 10.58 -7.31
N PHE A 48 12.94 10.74 -7.93
CA PHE A 48 11.67 10.93 -7.25
C PHE A 48 10.70 9.83 -7.66
N ILE A 49 10.20 9.09 -6.67
CA ILE A 49 9.29 7.97 -6.85
C ILE A 49 8.00 8.27 -6.10
N THR A 50 6.87 8.11 -6.76
CA THR A 50 5.55 8.22 -6.12
C THR A 50 4.71 7.00 -6.45
N ALA A 51 3.96 6.52 -5.46
CA ALA A 51 3.00 5.44 -5.64
C ALA A 51 1.64 5.79 -5.02
N GLY A 52 0.72 4.85 -5.02
CA GLY A 52 -0.57 4.99 -4.36
C GLY A 52 -1.42 6.14 -4.89
N SER A 53 -1.43 6.35 -6.21
CA SER A 53 -2.47 7.21 -6.83
C SER A 53 -3.85 6.62 -6.65
N HIS A 54 -3.90 5.29 -6.71
CA HIS A 54 -5.00 4.45 -6.32
C HIS A 54 -4.44 3.54 -5.20
N SER A 55 -4.71 3.86 -3.97
CA SER A 55 -4.07 3.21 -2.81
C SER A 55 -4.43 1.74 -2.64
N THR A 56 -5.53 1.30 -3.25
CA THR A 56 -5.91 -0.10 -3.35
C THR A 56 -4.97 -0.93 -4.24
N GLU A 57 -4.09 -0.28 -5.00
CA GLU A 57 -3.05 -0.95 -5.80
C GLU A 57 -1.83 -1.25 -4.92
N HIS A 58 -1.98 -2.14 -3.95
CA HIS A 58 -0.97 -2.46 -2.92
C HIS A 58 0.39 -2.85 -3.49
N ALA A 59 0.44 -3.50 -4.66
CA ALA A 59 1.70 -3.88 -5.28
C ALA A 59 2.60 -2.68 -5.60
N GLY A 60 2.01 -1.57 -6.09
CA GLY A 60 2.74 -0.33 -6.35
C GLY A 60 3.22 0.35 -5.07
N VAL A 61 2.39 0.35 -4.03
CA VAL A 61 2.73 0.89 -2.71
C VAL A 61 3.88 0.09 -2.08
N SER A 62 3.78 -1.25 -2.07
CA SER A 62 4.82 -2.15 -1.57
C SER A 62 6.15 -1.96 -2.31
N ALA A 63 6.11 -1.90 -3.64
CA ALA A 63 7.31 -1.67 -4.44
C ALA A 63 7.97 -0.31 -4.13
N ALA A 64 7.19 0.74 -3.90
CA ALA A 64 7.70 2.05 -3.53
C ALA A 64 8.40 2.01 -2.15
N VAL A 65 7.82 1.34 -1.16
CA VAL A 65 8.46 1.17 0.16
C VAL A 65 9.80 0.43 0.03
N GLN A 66 9.86 -0.63 -0.78
CA GLN A 66 11.11 -1.37 -1.04
C GLN A 66 12.16 -0.50 -1.72
N CYS A 67 11.77 0.38 -2.65
CA CYS A 67 12.70 1.29 -3.32
C CYS A 67 13.43 2.25 -2.37
N VAL A 68 12.95 2.45 -1.15
CA VAL A 68 13.58 3.36 -0.18
C VAL A 68 15.01 2.90 0.15
N ASP A 69 15.23 1.62 0.37
CA ASP A 69 16.53 1.05 0.77
C ASP A 69 17.13 0.05 -0.22
N GLU A 70 16.30 -0.61 -1.05
CA GLU A 70 16.78 -1.62 -2.00
C GLU A 70 17.25 -1.02 -3.33
N LEU A 71 16.92 0.26 -3.62
CA LEU A 71 17.42 0.92 -4.82
C LEU A 71 18.88 1.36 -4.62
N GLU A 72 19.80 0.56 -5.13
CA GLU A 72 21.24 0.87 -5.08
C GLU A 72 21.58 1.99 -6.07
N THR A 73 21.87 3.18 -5.55
CA THR A 73 22.24 4.35 -6.35
C THR A 73 23.04 5.37 -5.53
N ASP A 74 23.96 6.08 -6.19
CA ASP A 74 24.63 7.24 -5.60
C ASP A 74 23.76 8.48 -5.51
N HIS A 75 22.65 8.53 -6.24
CA HIS A 75 21.74 9.66 -6.28
C HIS A 75 20.82 9.66 -5.06
N ARG A 76 20.37 10.86 -4.65
CA ARG A 76 19.29 10.99 -3.68
C ARG A 76 18.02 10.36 -4.21
N VAL A 77 17.34 9.59 -3.38
CA VAL A 77 16.04 9.01 -3.68
C VAL A 77 15.02 9.59 -2.71
N PHE A 78 13.93 10.10 -3.23
CA PHE A 78 12.76 10.52 -2.46
C PHE A 78 11.58 9.67 -2.88
N VAL A 79 10.94 9.05 -1.91
CA VAL A 79 9.80 8.15 -2.13
C VAL A 79 8.59 8.66 -1.38
N ILE A 80 7.50 8.89 -2.08
CA ILE A 80 6.16 9.05 -1.50
C ILE A 80 5.44 7.71 -1.68
N PRO A 81 5.36 6.86 -0.63
CA PRO A 81 4.87 5.49 -0.77
C PRO A 81 3.38 5.42 -1.11
N THR A 82 2.59 6.38 -0.64
CA THR A 82 1.22 6.60 -1.10
C THR A 82 0.88 8.08 -1.12
N ARG A 83 0.15 8.51 -2.15
CA ARG A 83 -0.41 9.86 -2.27
C ARG A 83 -1.83 9.94 -1.72
N ASP A 84 -2.43 8.81 -1.40
CA ASP A 84 -3.78 8.69 -0.87
C ASP A 84 -3.78 7.81 0.40
N PRO A 85 -3.35 8.35 1.55
CA PRO A 85 -3.38 7.64 2.82
C PRO A 85 -4.77 7.12 3.21
N ILE A 86 -5.80 7.91 2.94
CA ILE A 86 -7.19 7.55 3.27
C ILE A 86 -7.65 6.34 2.46
N GLY A 87 -7.35 6.34 1.16
CA GLY A 87 -7.75 5.26 0.25
C GLY A 87 -7.03 3.95 0.52
N LEU A 88 -5.89 3.96 1.22
CA LEU A 88 -5.17 2.73 1.58
C LEU A 88 -6.04 1.81 2.45
N ASP A 89 -6.77 2.39 3.40
CA ASP A 89 -7.69 1.65 4.26
C ASP A 89 -9.01 1.30 3.52
N GLY A 90 -9.25 1.92 2.37
CA GLY A 90 -10.49 1.78 1.60
C GLY A 90 -10.76 0.36 1.13
N PHE A 91 -9.73 -0.44 0.83
CA PHE A 91 -9.88 -1.83 0.42
C PHE A 91 -10.38 -2.72 1.58
N ALA A 92 -9.74 -2.62 2.76
CA ALA A 92 -10.17 -3.33 3.95
C ALA A 92 -11.58 -2.87 4.38
N HIS A 93 -11.85 -1.58 4.27
CA HIS A 93 -13.18 -1.03 4.54
C HIS A 93 -14.24 -1.59 3.57
N ALA A 94 -13.97 -1.63 2.28
CA ALA A 94 -14.90 -2.18 1.28
C ALA A 94 -15.18 -3.67 1.52
N LEU A 95 -14.15 -4.47 1.81
CA LEU A 95 -14.33 -5.87 2.19
C LEU A 95 -15.16 -6.02 3.46
N SER A 96 -14.88 -5.21 4.48
CA SER A 96 -15.61 -5.24 5.75
C SER A 96 -17.08 -4.89 5.58
N LEU A 97 -17.41 -3.91 4.73
CA LEU A 97 -18.80 -3.59 4.39
C LEU A 97 -19.51 -4.76 3.71
N GLY A 98 -18.87 -5.37 2.72
CA GLY A 98 -19.44 -6.51 2.00
C GLY A 98 -19.63 -7.74 2.88
N LEU A 99 -18.73 -7.99 3.82
CA LEU A 99 -18.79 -9.13 4.73
C LEU A 99 -19.67 -8.90 5.96
N GLY A 100 -20.02 -7.66 6.30
CA GLY A 100 -20.77 -7.29 7.50
C GLY A 100 -19.92 -7.39 8.80
N GLU A 101 -18.61 -7.57 8.69
CA GLU A 101 -17.66 -7.64 9.81
C GLU A 101 -16.26 -7.23 9.33
N GLY A 102 -15.33 -6.99 10.28
CA GLY A 102 -13.95 -6.65 9.94
C GLY A 102 -13.27 -7.74 9.11
N ALA A 103 -12.59 -7.35 8.03
CA ALA A 103 -11.74 -8.21 7.25
C ALA A 103 -10.28 -7.98 7.67
N GLU A 104 -9.63 -9.05 8.13
CA GLU A 104 -8.20 -9.04 8.47
C GLU A 104 -7.44 -9.83 7.41
N PHE A 105 -6.36 -9.26 6.89
CA PHE A 105 -5.49 -9.91 5.91
C PHE A 105 -4.09 -9.29 5.98
N GLU A 106 -3.07 -10.10 5.71
CA GLU A 106 -1.67 -9.66 5.66
C GLU A 106 -1.05 -9.88 4.27
N THR A 107 -1.64 -10.77 3.50
CA THR A 107 -1.14 -11.18 2.19
C THR A 107 -2.24 -11.17 1.13
N PHE A 108 -1.85 -11.23 -0.15
CA PHE A 108 -2.81 -11.43 -1.24
C PHE A 108 -3.50 -12.79 -1.16
N ASP A 109 -2.82 -13.82 -0.68
CA ASP A 109 -3.38 -15.17 -0.52
C ASP A 109 -4.54 -15.14 0.49
N ASP A 110 -4.41 -14.36 1.58
CA ASP A 110 -5.50 -14.19 2.58
C ASP A 110 -6.73 -13.53 1.93
N ILE A 111 -6.51 -12.52 1.07
CA ILE A 111 -7.60 -11.87 0.34
C ILE A 111 -8.29 -12.85 -0.60
N GLU A 112 -7.53 -13.64 -1.35
CA GLU A 112 -8.09 -14.67 -2.22
C GLU A 112 -8.86 -15.72 -1.45
N GLU A 113 -8.37 -16.16 -0.29
CA GLU A 113 -9.07 -17.08 0.59
C GLU A 113 -10.39 -16.49 1.10
N ILE A 114 -10.40 -15.21 1.50
CA ILE A 114 -11.61 -14.49 1.90
C ILE A 114 -12.61 -14.46 0.73
N LEU A 115 -12.17 -14.10 -0.47
CA LEU A 115 -13.03 -14.04 -1.64
C LEU A 115 -13.63 -15.41 -2.00
N ARG A 116 -12.82 -16.48 -1.93
CA ARG A 116 -13.29 -17.85 -2.23
C ARG A 116 -14.19 -18.42 -1.13
N SER A 117 -13.89 -18.16 0.14
CA SER A 117 -14.62 -18.77 1.26
C SER A 117 -15.90 -18.02 1.64
N ARG A 118 -15.94 -16.71 1.42
CA ARG A 118 -17.00 -15.81 1.94
C ARG A 118 -17.69 -15.02 0.83
N GLY A 119 -17.12 -14.96 -0.36
CA GLY A 119 -17.72 -14.36 -1.55
C GLY A 119 -18.47 -15.37 -2.40
N VAL A 120 -19.20 -14.86 -3.39
CA VAL A 120 -19.73 -15.65 -4.51
C VAL A 120 -18.76 -15.50 -5.67
N VAL A 121 -17.96 -16.53 -5.94
CA VAL A 121 -17.02 -16.51 -7.05
C VAL A 121 -17.78 -16.48 -8.37
N LEU A 122 -17.57 -15.41 -9.13
CA LEU A 122 -18.19 -15.18 -10.44
C LEU A 122 -17.30 -15.67 -11.58
N PHE A 123 -15.99 -15.57 -11.40
CA PHE A 123 -15.00 -15.99 -12.37
C PHE A 123 -13.69 -16.33 -11.66
N GLU A 124 -13.00 -17.37 -12.12
CA GLU A 124 -11.69 -17.76 -11.64
C GLU A 124 -10.89 -18.36 -12.80
N GLU A 125 -9.70 -17.83 -13.06
CA GLU A 125 -8.77 -18.35 -14.06
C GLU A 125 -7.33 -17.98 -13.67
N ASP A 126 -6.45 -18.97 -13.62
CA ASP A 126 -5.06 -18.81 -13.22
C ASP A 126 -4.92 -18.02 -11.88
N ASP A 127 -4.32 -16.83 -11.92
CA ASP A 127 -4.07 -15.96 -10.76
C ASP A 127 -5.16 -14.87 -10.60
N MET A 128 -6.32 -15.02 -11.24
CA MET A 128 -7.40 -14.03 -11.18
C MET A 128 -8.65 -14.62 -10.54
N VAL A 129 -9.13 -13.96 -9.50
CA VAL A 129 -10.41 -14.27 -8.85
C VAL A 129 -11.31 -13.04 -8.91
N LEU A 130 -12.51 -13.21 -9.43
CA LEU A 130 -13.58 -12.22 -9.34
C LEU A 130 -14.69 -12.78 -8.47
N ALA A 131 -14.99 -12.11 -7.39
CA ALA A 131 -16.04 -12.52 -6.48
C ALA A 131 -16.93 -11.34 -6.09
N LEU A 132 -18.19 -11.62 -5.84
CA LEU A 132 -19.14 -10.71 -5.23
C LEU A 132 -19.11 -10.93 -3.72
N VAL A 133 -18.91 -9.86 -2.96
CA VAL A 133 -18.87 -9.91 -1.48
C VAL A 133 -20.00 -9.05 -0.94
N GLY A 134 -20.99 -9.69 -0.32
CA GLY A 134 -22.22 -9.01 0.10
C GLY A 134 -23.04 -8.54 -1.09
N ASP A 135 -23.52 -7.31 -1.00
CA ASP A 135 -24.32 -6.65 -2.04
C ASP A 135 -23.48 -5.75 -2.98
N TYR A 136 -22.14 -5.89 -2.92
CA TYR A 136 -21.17 -5.06 -3.64
C TYR A 136 -20.32 -5.87 -4.61
#